data_30d1b9f2b6158347b4a64a13845470a0
#
_entry.id   30d1b9f2b6158347b4a64a13845470a0
#
_cell.length_a   1.000
_cell.length_b   1.000
_cell.length_c   1.000
_cell.angle_alpha   90.00
_cell.angle_beta   90.00
_cell.angle_gamma   90.00
#
_symmetry.space_group_name_H-M   'P 1'
#
loop_
_entity.id
_entity.type
_entity.pdbx_description
1 polymer ?
#
loop_
_entity_poly.entity_id
_entity_poly.type
_entity_poly.pdbx_seq_one_letter_code
_entity_poly.pdbx_strand_id
1 'polypeptide(L)'
;MPSLAVEIPAVDAYPLGAHAWYPDALPARGVVLIHPATAVPERLYFAFAQYVAQRGLIAVTYSYRGIDGSRPPALRGFPARMRDWADLDVEGVTRWAFERYPSLPVYAVGHSFGGHAIGLCESSNRLVAAVQVASHAGSMRVVSHRRERARITVLMHWVAPVLARLAGYLPGRKLGFGEDLPAGVLLEWRGWTRLPNYFFDDPTLDAEARFAHVRTPILSLGFDDDLWATPMGIDMLVSRLRNAPVTRREIPAIRSDAGSIGHMGYFRQRSGAFLWPETVDWLLSAGSTSVAAGSNDHGVAGPARQGVSMPVTTIPSPIAPT
;
A
#
# COMPACT_ATOMS: atom_id res chain seq x y z
N MET A 1 -0.66 19.80 10.37
CA MET A 1 -1.62 19.75 9.25
C MET A 1 -2.85 18.99 9.70
N PRO A 2 -4.05 19.51 9.43
CA PRO A 2 -5.27 18.81 9.80
C PRO A 2 -5.45 17.56 8.93
N SER A 3 -5.78 16.44 9.58
CA SER A 3 -6.34 15.28 8.91
C SER A 3 -7.85 15.29 9.08
N LEU A 4 -8.55 14.80 8.08
CA LEU A 4 -9.97 14.54 8.13
C LEU A 4 -10.20 13.04 8.20
N ALA A 5 -10.88 12.56 9.23
CA ALA A 5 -11.36 11.18 9.28
C ALA A 5 -12.42 11.00 8.18
N VAL A 6 -12.25 9.96 7.38
CA VAL A 6 -13.15 9.60 6.29
C VAL A 6 -13.45 8.11 6.35
N GLU A 7 -14.60 7.72 5.84
CA GLU A 7 -14.94 6.32 5.61
C GLU A 7 -14.89 6.05 4.11
N ILE A 8 -14.13 5.04 3.72
CA ILE A 8 -13.97 4.67 2.31
C ILE A 8 -14.63 3.31 2.09
N PRO A 9 -15.58 3.18 1.16
CA PRO A 9 -16.18 1.89 0.86
C PRO A 9 -15.18 1.00 0.11
N ALA A 10 -15.00 -0.23 0.57
CA ALA A 10 -14.38 -1.29 -0.20
C ALA A 10 -15.26 -1.68 -1.40
N VAL A 11 -14.78 -2.55 -2.31
CA VAL A 11 -15.53 -2.96 -3.49
C VAL A 11 -16.91 -3.58 -3.14
N ASP A 12 -16.97 -4.29 -2.02
CA ASP A 12 -18.18 -4.92 -1.48
C ASP A 12 -18.93 -4.03 -0.47
N ALA A 13 -18.65 -2.72 -0.49
CA ALA A 13 -19.22 -1.71 0.40
C ALA A 13 -18.86 -1.87 1.89
N TYR A 14 -17.87 -2.72 2.25
CA TYR A 14 -17.38 -2.77 3.62
C TYR A 14 -16.73 -1.42 4.00
N PRO A 15 -17.10 -0.80 5.16
CA PRO A 15 -16.57 0.50 5.54
C PRO A 15 -15.13 0.39 6.02
N LEU A 16 -14.21 1.14 5.40
CA LEU A 16 -12.81 1.24 5.80
C LEU A 16 -12.58 2.58 6.51
N GLY A 17 -12.12 2.51 7.76
CA GLY A 17 -11.68 3.69 8.50
C GLY A 17 -10.39 4.23 7.91
N ALA A 18 -10.38 5.53 7.60
CA ALA A 18 -9.29 6.19 6.89
C ALA A 18 -9.12 7.65 7.36
N HIS A 19 -7.97 8.25 7.01
CA HIS A 19 -7.70 9.68 7.15
C HIS A 19 -7.19 10.26 5.83
N ALA A 20 -7.76 11.40 5.44
CA ALA A 20 -7.24 12.23 4.36
C ALA A 20 -6.44 13.43 4.94
N TRP A 21 -5.21 13.60 4.49
CA TRP A 21 -4.27 14.64 4.91
C TRP A 21 -4.12 15.63 3.79
N TYR A 22 -4.47 16.88 4.03
CA TYR A 22 -4.49 17.91 3.00
C TYR A 22 -3.28 18.84 3.10
N PRO A 23 -2.71 19.31 1.97
CA PRO A 23 -1.69 20.34 1.97
C PRO A 23 -2.28 21.69 2.41
N ASP A 24 -1.44 22.55 3.01
CA ASP A 24 -1.87 23.91 3.39
C ASP A 24 -2.13 24.79 2.17
N ALA A 25 -1.39 24.57 1.08
CA ALA A 25 -1.56 25.30 -0.17
C ALA A 25 -2.34 24.48 -1.21
N LEU A 26 -3.36 25.07 -1.79
CA LEU A 26 -4.15 24.51 -2.88
C LEU A 26 -3.84 25.28 -4.19
N PRO A 27 -4.00 24.63 -5.36
CA PRO A 27 -4.46 23.27 -5.58
C PRO A 27 -3.40 22.22 -5.21
N ALA A 28 -3.85 21.04 -4.74
CA ALA A 28 -2.99 19.90 -4.51
C ALA A 28 -2.37 19.39 -5.84
N ARG A 29 -1.14 18.88 -5.77
CA ARG A 29 -0.38 18.39 -6.93
C ARG A 29 -0.72 16.94 -7.30
N GLY A 30 -1.47 16.24 -6.48
CA GLY A 30 -1.85 14.83 -6.66
C GLY A 30 -2.29 14.19 -5.37
N VAL A 31 -2.57 12.89 -5.42
CA VAL A 31 -3.02 12.06 -4.29
C VAL A 31 -2.08 10.89 -4.12
N VAL A 32 -1.66 10.60 -2.89
CA VAL A 32 -0.83 9.44 -2.53
C VAL A 32 -1.64 8.51 -1.63
N LEU A 33 -1.92 7.31 -2.10
CA LEU A 33 -2.53 6.23 -1.33
C LEU A 33 -1.46 5.48 -0.56
N ILE A 34 -1.60 5.33 0.75
CA ILE A 34 -0.64 4.62 1.60
C ILE A 34 -1.25 3.30 2.02
N HIS A 35 -0.80 2.20 1.39
CA HIS A 35 -1.29 0.85 1.64
C HIS A 35 -0.48 0.21 2.77
N PRO A 36 -1.11 -0.17 3.90
CA PRO A 36 -0.41 -0.63 5.09
C PRO A 36 0.17 -2.05 4.94
N ALA A 37 1.09 -2.39 5.85
CA ALA A 37 1.57 -3.75 6.02
C ALA A 37 0.58 -4.59 6.85
N THR A 38 0.79 -5.92 6.85
CA THR A 38 -0.01 -6.88 7.61
C THR A 38 0.06 -6.58 9.11
N ALA A 39 -1.08 -6.50 9.77
CA ALA A 39 -1.22 -6.27 11.21
C ALA A 39 -0.62 -4.95 11.73
N VAL A 40 -0.45 -3.96 10.86
CA VAL A 40 0.11 -2.65 11.23
C VAL A 40 -1.03 -1.63 11.37
N PRO A 41 -1.11 -0.93 12.53
CA PRO A 41 -2.11 0.10 12.70
C PRO A 41 -1.82 1.32 11.82
N GLU A 42 -2.87 1.99 11.38
CA GLU A 42 -2.82 3.16 10.50
C GLU A 42 -1.88 4.27 11.01
N ARG A 43 -1.84 4.47 12.33
CA ARG A 43 -1.02 5.51 12.98
C ARG A 43 0.48 5.45 12.67
N LEU A 44 1.01 4.27 12.27
CA LEU A 44 2.41 4.17 11.86
C LEU A 44 2.72 5.07 10.66
N TYR A 45 1.74 5.28 9.80
CA TYR A 45 1.89 6.02 8.54
C TYR A 45 1.61 7.52 8.67
N PHE A 46 1.09 8.00 9.80
CA PHE A 46 0.67 9.39 9.97
C PHE A 46 1.79 10.41 9.76
N ALA A 47 2.98 10.14 10.28
CA ALA A 47 4.11 11.05 10.10
C ALA A 47 4.54 11.16 8.63
N PHE A 48 4.52 10.05 7.90
CA PHE A 48 4.78 10.04 6.46
C PHE A 48 3.67 10.75 5.68
N ALA A 49 2.40 10.53 6.03
CA ALA A 49 1.26 11.22 5.41
C ALA A 49 1.32 12.74 5.62
N GLN A 50 1.68 13.19 6.82
CA GLN A 50 1.92 14.61 7.10
C GLN A 50 3.05 15.17 6.22
N TYR A 51 4.15 14.44 6.08
CA TYR A 51 5.25 14.84 5.20
C TYR A 51 4.80 14.95 3.74
N VAL A 52 4.04 13.97 3.23
CA VAL A 52 3.45 13.99 1.88
C VAL A 52 2.57 15.24 1.70
N ALA A 53 1.76 15.56 2.71
CA ALA A 53 0.91 16.77 2.68
C ALA A 53 1.75 18.06 2.65
N GLN A 54 2.85 18.14 3.42
CA GLN A 54 3.81 19.26 3.39
C GLN A 54 4.45 19.45 2.00
N ARG A 55 4.54 18.37 1.21
CA ARG A 55 5.05 18.41 -0.17
C ARG A 55 3.99 18.80 -1.22
N GLY A 56 2.81 19.24 -0.78
CA GLY A 56 1.73 19.71 -1.65
C GLY A 56 0.86 18.63 -2.26
N LEU A 57 0.85 17.43 -1.67
CA LEU A 57 0.04 16.29 -2.11
C LEU A 57 -1.05 15.99 -1.07
N ILE A 58 -2.16 15.42 -1.49
CA ILE A 58 -3.12 14.80 -0.58
C ILE A 58 -2.58 13.41 -0.25
N ALA A 59 -2.49 13.05 1.03
CA ALA A 59 -2.19 11.68 1.44
C ALA A 59 -3.44 11.02 1.99
N VAL A 60 -3.62 9.73 1.71
CA VAL A 60 -4.71 8.91 2.26
C VAL A 60 -4.11 7.71 2.96
N THR A 61 -4.37 7.62 4.27
CA THR A 61 -4.05 6.46 5.10
C THR A 61 -5.36 5.74 5.46
N TYR A 62 -5.31 4.45 5.69
CA TYR A 62 -6.48 3.65 6.07
C TYR A 62 -6.08 2.33 6.72
N SER A 63 -7.04 1.62 7.28
CA SER A 63 -6.86 0.27 7.79
C SER A 63 -7.58 -0.75 6.92
N TYR A 64 -6.99 -1.93 6.71
CA TYR A 64 -7.69 -3.05 6.08
C TYR A 64 -8.85 -3.54 6.93
N ARG A 65 -9.85 -4.16 6.31
CA ARG A 65 -10.95 -4.82 7.04
C ARG A 65 -10.44 -5.75 8.13
N GLY A 66 -11.01 -5.63 9.30
CA GLY A 66 -10.60 -6.40 10.47
C GLY A 66 -9.45 -5.80 11.29
N ILE A 67 -8.85 -4.69 10.85
CA ILE A 67 -7.71 -4.03 11.50
C ILE A 67 -8.13 -2.65 11.99
N ASP A 68 -7.65 -2.26 13.18
CA ASP A 68 -7.71 -0.90 13.75
C ASP A 68 -9.05 -0.19 13.50
N GLY A 69 -9.08 0.92 12.77
CA GLY A 69 -10.28 1.72 12.44
C GLY A 69 -11.30 0.99 11.55
N SER A 70 -10.94 -0.12 10.91
CA SER A 70 -11.81 -0.96 10.06
C SER A 70 -12.19 -2.28 10.74
N ARG A 71 -12.09 -2.33 12.09
CA ARG A 71 -12.36 -3.53 12.86
C ARG A 71 -13.87 -3.70 13.09
N PRO A 72 -14.45 -4.89 12.80
CA PRO A 72 -15.84 -5.17 13.17
C PRO A 72 -15.98 -5.28 14.70
N PRO A 73 -17.19 -5.19 15.25
CA PRO A 73 -17.44 -5.36 16.69
C PRO A 73 -16.85 -6.65 17.27
N ALA A 74 -16.80 -7.74 16.49
CA ALA A 74 -16.18 -9.01 16.85
C ALA A 74 -15.37 -9.58 15.71
N LEU A 75 -14.08 -9.93 15.96
CA LEU A 75 -13.24 -10.62 14.98
C LEU A 75 -13.50 -12.12 14.90
N ARG A 76 -14.07 -12.73 15.98
CA ARG A 76 -14.42 -14.15 15.97
C ARG A 76 -15.46 -14.41 14.87
N GLY A 77 -15.10 -15.27 13.91
CA GLY A 77 -15.97 -15.62 12.79
C GLY A 77 -16.03 -14.56 11.67
N PHE A 78 -15.26 -13.48 11.76
CA PHE A 78 -15.19 -12.50 10.68
C PHE A 78 -14.53 -13.11 9.43
N PRO A 79 -15.17 -13.11 8.26
CA PRO A 79 -14.81 -13.97 7.13
C PRO A 79 -13.69 -13.41 6.24
N ALA A 80 -12.92 -12.41 6.68
CA ALA A 80 -11.87 -11.79 5.88
C ALA A 80 -10.70 -12.76 5.61
N ARG A 81 -10.20 -12.74 4.38
CA ARG A 81 -8.98 -13.41 3.92
C ARG A 81 -7.94 -12.37 3.51
N MET A 82 -6.68 -12.78 3.39
CA MET A 82 -5.62 -11.85 3.01
C MET A 82 -5.78 -11.30 1.58
N ARG A 83 -6.27 -12.12 0.65
CA ARG A 83 -6.60 -11.66 -0.71
C ARG A 83 -7.69 -10.60 -0.75
N ASP A 84 -8.65 -10.64 0.18
CA ASP A 84 -9.74 -9.68 0.24
C ASP A 84 -9.22 -8.25 0.50
N TRP A 85 -8.06 -8.12 1.17
CA TRP A 85 -7.39 -6.83 1.34
C TRP A 85 -6.88 -6.23 0.02
N ALA A 86 -6.40 -7.06 -0.92
CA ALA A 86 -6.03 -6.60 -2.25
C ALA A 86 -7.24 -6.40 -3.16
N ASP A 87 -8.11 -7.42 -3.22
CA ASP A 87 -9.19 -7.51 -4.19
C ASP A 87 -10.36 -6.56 -3.88
N LEU A 88 -10.58 -6.29 -2.59
CA LEU A 88 -11.73 -5.51 -2.14
C LEU A 88 -11.32 -4.18 -1.50
N ASP A 89 -10.33 -4.18 -0.59
CA ASP A 89 -10.00 -2.97 0.17
C ASP A 89 -9.10 -2.03 -0.64
N VAL A 90 -7.95 -2.50 -1.14
CA VAL A 90 -7.03 -1.67 -1.94
C VAL A 90 -7.69 -1.24 -3.25
N GLU A 91 -8.40 -2.15 -3.91
CA GLU A 91 -9.16 -1.83 -5.11
C GLU A 91 -10.24 -0.77 -4.83
N GLY A 92 -11.00 -0.90 -3.74
CA GLY A 92 -12.02 0.07 -3.34
C GLY A 92 -11.42 1.45 -3.04
N VAL A 93 -10.34 1.50 -2.24
CA VAL A 93 -9.62 2.77 -1.93
C VAL A 93 -9.06 3.41 -3.20
N THR A 94 -8.54 2.61 -4.12
CA THR A 94 -7.97 3.11 -5.38
C THR A 94 -9.05 3.69 -6.29
N ARG A 95 -10.19 3.00 -6.44
CA ARG A 95 -11.36 3.51 -7.19
C ARG A 95 -11.92 4.78 -6.56
N TRP A 96 -12.10 4.78 -5.24
CA TRP A 96 -12.58 5.95 -4.50
C TRP A 96 -11.68 7.18 -4.75
N ALA A 97 -10.36 7.01 -4.76
CA ALA A 97 -9.45 8.12 -5.02
C ALA A 97 -9.61 8.71 -6.43
N PHE A 98 -9.78 7.87 -7.45
CA PHE A 98 -10.04 8.33 -8.82
C PHE A 98 -11.39 9.04 -8.97
N GLU A 99 -12.40 8.59 -8.25
CA GLU A 99 -13.73 9.22 -8.25
C GLU A 99 -13.74 10.54 -7.46
N ARG A 100 -13.04 10.56 -6.32
CA ARG A 100 -13.02 11.72 -5.42
C ARG A 100 -12.14 12.85 -5.94
N TYR A 101 -11.09 12.52 -6.69
CA TYR A 101 -10.10 13.45 -7.22
C TYR A 101 -9.84 13.25 -8.73
N PRO A 102 -10.86 13.41 -9.60
CA PRO A 102 -10.78 13.00 -11.01
C PRO A 102 -9.77 13.77 -11.83
N SER A 103 -9.38 14.96 -11.39
CA SER A 103 -8.41 15.83 -12.07
C SER A 103 -6.99 15.75 -11.52
N LEU A 104 -6.76 14.95 -10.47
CA LEU A 104 -5.44 14.83 -9.85
C LEU A 104 -4.76 13.51 -10.22
N PRO A 105 -3.44 13.52 -10.44
CA PRO A 105 -2.68 12.29 -10.57
C PRO A 105 -2.71 11.51 -9.23
N VAL A 106 -2.91 10.19 -9.32
CA VAL A 106 -2.95 9.30 -8.17
C VAL A 106 -1.72 8.42 -8.16
N TYR A 107 -1.07 8.36 -7.02
CA TYR A 107 0.12 7.58 -6.72
C TYR A 107 -0.17 6.60 -5.58
N ALA A 108 0.66 5.57 -5.41
CA ALA A 108 0.58 4.66 -4.27
C ALA A 108 1.93 4.45 -3.61
N VAL A 109 1.92 4.25 -2.30
CA VAL A 109 3.07 3.77 -1.51
C VAL A 109 2.61 2.57 -0.70
N GLY A 110 3.09 1.38 -1.02
CA GLY A 110 2.73 0.14 -0.37
C GLY A 110 3.83 -0.39 0.53
N HIS A 111 3.52 -0.63 1.79
CA HIS A 111 4.43 -1.24 2.75
C HIS A 111 4.19 -2.74 2.84
N SER A 112 5.22 -3.55 2.62
CA SER A 112 5.16 -5.02 2.76
C SER A 112 3.97 -5.58 1.97
N PHE A 113 2.91 -6.09 2.61
CA PHE A 113 1.70 -6.55 1.93
C PHE A 113 1.03 -5.45 1.07
N GLY A 114 1.11 -4.19 1.49
CA GLY A 114 0.60 -3.08 0.69
C GLY A 114 1.24 -2.98 -0.69
N GLY A 115 2.52 -3.34 -0.82
CA GLY A 115 3.18 -3.45 -2.12
C GLY A 115 2.79 -4.70 -2.92
N HIS A 116 2.45 -5.81 -2.26
CA HIS A 116 1.82 -6.96 -2.94
C HIS A 116 0.48 -6.55 -3.53
N ALA A 117 -0.33 -5.85 -2.74
CA ALA A 117 -1.65 -5.41 -3.15
C ALA A 117 -1.61 -4.49 -4.37
N ILE A 118 -0.58 -3.65 -4.54
CA ILE A 118 -0.36 -2.87 -5.78
C ILE A 118 -0.24 -3.80 -7.00
N GLY A 119 0.49 -4.92 -6.86
CA GLY A 119 0.62 -5.91 -7.95
C GLY A 119 -0.66 -6.72 -8.21
N LEU A 120 -1.52 -6.84 -7.21
CA LEU A 120 -2.78 -7.59 -7.27
C LEU A 120 -4.00 -6.70 -7.58
N CYS A 121 -3.93 -5.40 -7.40
CA CYS A 121 -5.02 -4.46 -7.63
C CYS A 121 -5.27 -4.26 -9.13
N GLU A 122 -6.50 -4.43 -9.57
CA GLU A 122 -6.90 -4.28 -10.97
C GLU A 122 -6.68 -2.84 -11.46
N SER A 123 -7.02 -1.86 -10.63
CA SER A 123 -6.91 -0.43 -10.94
C SER A 123 -5.48 0.12 -10.90
N SER A 124 -4.46 -0.69 -10.57
CA SER A 124 -3.06 -0.24 -10.45
C SER A 124 -2.52 0.42 -11.73
N ASN A 125 -2.96 -0.02 -12.91
CA ASN A 125 -2.54 0.58 -14.18
C ASN A 125 -3.01 2.02 -14.41
N ARG A 126 -3.93 2.51 -13.59
CA ARG A 126 -4.38 3.91 -13.60
C ARG A 126 -3.52 4.81 -12.71
N LEU A 127 -2.70 4.21 -11.83
CA LEU A 127 -1.73 4.96 -11.03
C LEU A 127 -0.64 5.53 -11.92
N VAL A 128 -0.22 6.75 -11.64
CA VAL A 128 0.88 7.40 -12.37
C VAL A 128 2.22 6.74 -12.04
N ALA A 129 2.42 6.42 -10.77
CA ALA A 129 3.58 5.68 -10.28
C ALA A 129 3.28 5.08 -8.90
N ALA A 130 4.05 4.06 -8.49
CA ALA A 130 3.93 3.48 -7.17
C ALA A 130 5.28 3.13 -6.55
N VAL A 131 5.33 3.10 -5.22
CA VAL A 131 6.52 2.71 -4.45
C VAL A 131 6.18 1.49 -3.60
N GLN A 132 7.01 0.47 -3.68
CA GLN A 132 6.96 -0.71 -2.81
C GLN A 132 8.06 -0.60 -1.76
N VAL A 133 7.69 -0.53 -0.49
CA VAL A 133 8.63 -0.42 0.65
C VAL A 133 8.67 -1.76 1.38
N ALA A 134 9.84 -2.39 1.46
CA ALA A 134 10.04 -3.68 2.13
C ALA A 134 9.06 -4.78 1.67
N SER A 135 8.59 -4.70 0.42
CA SER A 135 7.67 -5.68 -0.16
C SER A 135 8.44 -6.84 -0.79
N HIS A 136 8.12 -8.06 -0.41
CA HIS A 136 8.91 -9.24 -0.77
C HIS A 136 8.03 -10.49 -0.91
N ALA A 137 8.46 -11.46 -1.71
CA ALA A 137 7.85 -12.78 -1.68
C ALA A 137 8.12 -13.45 -0.31
N GLY A 138 7.07 -13.62 0.49
CA GLY A 138 7.17 -14.08 1.88
C GLY A 138 7.36 -15.60 2.04
N SER A 139 7.93 -16.30 1.05
CA SER A 139 8.24 -17.72 1.16
C SER A 139 9.29 -17.97 2.24
N MET A 140 9.10 -19.04 3.02
CA MET A 140 10.11 -19.44 4.02
C MET A 140 11.48 -19.77 3.43
N ARG A 141 11.57 -19.97 2.09
CA ARG A 141 12.83 -20.27 1.39
C ARG A 141 13.74 -19.05 1.28
N VAL A 142 13.16 -17.83 1.22
CA VAL A 142 13.93 -16.58 1.05
C VAL A 142 14.42 -15.99 2.38
N VAL A 143 13.95 -16.49 3.52
CA VAL A 143 14.44 -16.08 4.83
C VAL A 143 15.83 -16.70 5.06
N SER A 144 16.88 -15.91 4.86
CA SER A 144 18.27 -16.38 4.90
C SER A 144 18.74 -16.72 6.32
N HIS A 145 18.33 -15.95 7.32
CA HIS A 145 18.78 -16.12 8.70
C HIS A 145 18.10 -17.32 9.37
N ARG A 146 18.86 -18.41 9.64
CA ARG A 146 18.33 -19.70 10.13
C ARG A 146 17.50 -19.59 11.41
N ARG A 147 17.95 -18.79 12.38
CA ARG A 147 17.23 -18.62 13.68
C ARG A 147 15.90 -17.90 13.45
N GLU A 148 15.92 -16.84 12.64
CA GLU A 148 14.71 -16.09 12.32
C GLU A 148 13.71 -16.94 11.52
N ARG A 149 14.18 -17.70 10.54
CA ARG A 149 13.36 -18.67 9.81
C ARG A 149 12.71 -19.70 10.74
N ALA A 150 13.47 -20.26 11.69
CA ALA A 150 12.92 -21.21 12.67
C ALA A 150 11.88 -20.53 13.56
N ARG A 151 12.14 -19.32 14.05
CA ARG A 151 11.21 -18.53 14.88
C ARG A 151 9.90 -18.26 14.14
N ILE A 152 9.99 -17.75 12.90
CA ILE A 152 8.81 -17.48 12.07
C ILE A 152 8.06 -18.77 11.76
N THR A 153 8.77 -19.88 11.45
CA THR A 153 8.15 -21.18 11.18
C THR A 153 7.34 -21.66 12.37
N VAL A 154 7.92 -21.66 13.57
CA VAL A 154 7.20 -22.09 14.78
C VAL A 154 6.00 -21.20 15.04
N LEU A 155 6.18 -19.89 14.97
CA LEU A 155 5.10 -18.94 15.21
C LEU A 155 3.97 -19.11 14.19
N MET A 156 4.27 -19.00 12.90
CA MET A 156 3.26 -18.95 11.83
C MET A 156 2.62 -20.31 11.56
N HIS A 157 3.37 -21.40 11.71
CA HIS A 157 2.86 -22.71 11.30
C HIS A 157 2.34 -23.57 12.44
N TRP A 158 2.70 -23.26 13.70
CA TRP A 158 2.27 -24.04 14.85
C TRP A 158 1.50 -23.21 15.89
N VAL A 159 2.07 -22.12 16.36
CA VAL A 159 1.47 -21.33 17.46
C VAL A 159 0.25 -20.53 16.98
N ALA A 160 0.42 -19.70 15.95
CA ALA A 160 -0.62 -18.77 15.50
C ALA A 160 -1.90 -19.49 15.01
N PRO A 161 -1.86 -20.62 14.28
CA PRO A 161 -3.08 -21.33 13.89
C PRO A 161 -3.84 -21.95 15.08
N VAL A 162 -3.12 -22.41 16.11
CA VAL A 162 -3.78 -22.91 17.33
C VAL A 162 -4.50 -21.78 18.04
N LEU A 163 -3.83 -20.64 18.23
CA LEU A 163 -4.43 -19.47 18.84
C LEU A 163 -5.64 -18.96 18.04
N ALA A 164 -5.52 -18.92 16.72
CA ALA A 164 -6.62 -18.50 15.85
C ALA A 164 -7.83 -19.45 15.93
N ARG A 165 -7.61 -20.75 16.06
CA ARG A 165 -8.70 -21.72 16.27
C ARG A 165 -9.39 -21.53 17.63
N LEU A 166 -8.63 -21.33 18.70
CA LEU A 166 -9.17 -21.17 20.05
C LEU A 166 -9.89 -19.84 20.24
N ALA A 167 -9.26 -18.74 19.81
CA ALA A 167 -9.80 -17.41 19.97
C ALA A 167 -10.77 -17.00 18.83
N GLY A 168 -10.69 -17.66 17.65
CA GLY A 168 -11.42 -17.28 16.43
C GLY A 168 -10.73 -16.15 15.64
N TYR A 169 -9.56 -15.70 16.10
CA TYR A 169 -8.67 -14.72 15.46
C TYR A 169 -7.27 -14.84 16.09
N LEU A 170 -6.22 -14.26 15.46
CA LEU A 170 -4.90 -14.17 16.09
C LEU A 170 -4.86 -12.95 17.01
N PRO A 171 -4.66 -13.10 18.33
CA PRO A 171 -4.60 -11.97 19.27
C PRO A 171 -3.23 -11.27 19.22
N GLY A 172 -2.91 -10.62 18.09
CA GLY A 172 -1.62 -9.99 17.81
C GLY A 172 -1.23 -8.93 18.83
N ARG A 173 -2.18 -8.11 19.27
CA ARG A 173 -1.98 -7.07 20.31
C ARG A 173 -1.46 -7.68 21.63
N LYS A 174 -2.02 -8.80 22.06
CA LYS A 174 -1.60 -9.48 23.30
C LYS A 174 -0.23 -10.14 23.17
N LEU A 175 0.15 -10.51 21.95
CA LEU A 175 1.42 -11.18 21.66
C LEU A 175 2.54 -10.24 21.26
N GLY A 176 2.28 -8.92 21.15
CA GLY A 176 3.26 -7.93 20.72
C GLY A 176 3.59 -8.00 19.23
N PHE A 177 2.72 -8.59 18.39
CA PHE A 177 2.91 -8.73 16.94
C PHE A 177 2.17 -7.67 16.12
N GLY A 178 1.72 -6.59 16.72
CA GLY A 178 0.90 -5.58 16.06
C GLY A 178 -0.58 -5.75 16.36
N GLU A 179 -1.44 -5.54 15.37
CA GLU A 179 -2.89 -5.64 15.51
C GLU A 179 -3.36 -7.11 15.54
N ASP A 180 -4.57 -7.32 16.08
CA ASP A 180 -5.24 -8.62 15.99
C ASP A 180 -5.60 -8.92 14.55
N LEU A 181 -5.40 -10.17 14.09
CA LEU A 181 -5.69 -10.58 12.72
C LEU A 181 -6.94 -11.47 12.62
N PRO A 182 -7.84 -11.25 11.66
CA PRO A 182 -8.87 -12.24 11.34
C PRO A 182 -8.27 -13.61 11.05
N ALA A 183 -8.92 -14.67 11.51
CA ALA A 183 -8.40 -16.04 11.36
C ALA A 183 -8.13 -16.41 9.89
N GLY A 184 -9.04 -16.02 8.97
CA GLY A 184 -8.89 -16.31 7.54
C GLY A 184 -7.68 -15.61 6.90
N VAL A 185 -7.39 -14.37 7.31
CA VAL A 185 -6.20 -13.64 6.87
C VAL A 185 -4.91 -14.39 7.28
N LEU A 186 -4.82 -14.78 8.56
CA LEU A 186 -3.67 -15.52 9.06
C LEU A 186 -3.49 -16.86 8.34
N LEU A 187 -4.57 -17.62 8.18
CA LEU A 187 -4.50 -18.97 7.60
C LEU A 187 -4.12 -18.95 6.12
N GLU A 188 -4.62 -17.97 5.35
CA GLU A 188 -4.25 -17.81 3.97
C GLU A 188 -2.79 -17.36 3.82
N TRP A 189 -2.37 -16.33 4.59
CA TRP A 189 -0.98 -15.90 4.63
C TRP A 189 -0.03 -17.03 4.99
N ARG A 190 -0.35 -17.79 6.04
CA ARG A 190 0.39 -19.00 6.41
C ARG A 190 0.48 -20.02 5.27
N GLY A 191 -0.61 -20.20 4.52
CA GLY A 191 -0.63 -21.06 3.34
C GLY A 191 0.43 -20.63 2.32
N TRP A 192 0.42 -19.37 1.95
CA TRP A 192 1.35 -18.80 0.99
C TRP A 192 2.81 -18.86 1.43
N THR A 193 3.13 -18.63 2.71
CA THR A 193 4.52 -18.70 3.19
C THR A 193 5.15 -20.09 3.04
N ARG A 194 4.36 -21.14 2.88
CA ARG A 194 4.81 -22.54 2.67
C ARG A 194 5.13 -22.85 1.22
N LEU A 195 4.55 -22.09 0.30
CA LEU A 195 4.72 -22.29 -1.14
C LEU A 195 6.10 -21.80 -1.59
N PRO A 196 6.76 -22.48 -2.53
CA PRO A 196 8.08 -22.11 -3.04
C PRO A 196 8.17 -20.68 -3.55
N ASN A 197 7.18 -20.24 -4.34
CA ASN A 197 7.11 -18.91 -4.92
C ASN A 197 6.05 -18.04 -4.23
N TYR A 198 5.78 -18.30 -2.92
CA TYR A 198 4.79 -17.56 -2.15
C TYR A 198 3.39 -17.63 -2.82
N PHE A 199 2.59 -16.57 -2.78
CA PHE A 199 1.24 -16.55 -3.37
C PHE A 199 1.22 -16.72 -4.90
N PHE A 200 2.36 -16.65 -5.59
CA PHE A 200 2.42 -16.94 -7.03
C PHE A 200 2.14 -18.41 -7.35
N ASP A 201 2.34 -19.30 -6.39
CA ASP A 201 1.99 -20.73 -6.53
C ASP A 201 0.55 -21.03 -6.07
N ASP A 202 -0.24 -20.02 -5.68
CA ASP A 202 -1.66 -20.20 -5.39
C ASP A 202 -2.47 -20.13 -6.70
N PRO A 203 -2.98 -21.27 -7.21
CA PRO A 203 -3.66 -21.30 -8.51
C PRO A 203 -4.99 -20.54 -8.53
N THR A 204 -5.51 -20.15 -7.35
CA THR A 204 -6.78 -19.44 -7.22
C THR A 204 -6.63 -17.92 -7.19
N LEU A 205 -5.40 -17.41 -7.15
CA LEU A 205 -5.12 -15.98 -7.07
C LEU A 205 -4.77 -15.36 -8.42
N ASP A 206 -4.30 -16.16 -9.38
CA ASP A 206 -3.82 -15.72 -10.69
C ASP A 206 -2.73 -14.61 -10.61
N ALA A 207 -1.89 -14.69 -9.57
CA ALA A 207 -0.96 -13.63 -9.22
C ALA A 207 0.09 -13.35 -10.32
N GLU A 208 0.54 -14.38 -11.03
CA GLU A 208 1.50 -14.23 -12.15
C GLU A 208 0.94 -13.34 -13.26
N ALA A 209 -0.30 -13.57 -13.70
CA ALA A 209 -0.93 -12.77 -14.74
C ALA A 209 -1.24 -11.36 -14.24
N ARG A 210 -1.72 -11.21 -13.00
CA ARG A 210 -2.02 -9.91 -12.40
C ARG A 210 -0.77 -9.04 -12.29
N PHE A 211 0.33 -9.56 -11.77
CA PHE A 211 1.62 -8.85 -11.71
C PHE A 211 2.18 -8.53 -13.10
N ALA A 212 2.09 -9.46 -14.05
CA ALA A 212 2.48 -9.21 -15.43
C ALA A 212 1.60 -8.17 -16.14
N HIS A 213 0.37 -7.95 -15.67
CA HIS A 213 -0.53 -6.92 -16.21
C HIS A 213 -0.13 -5.50 -15.80
N VAL A 214 0.58 -5.32 -14.69
CA VAL A 214 1.00 -4.00 -14.18
C VAL A 214 1.96 -3.33 -15.15
N ARG A 215 1.65 -2.09 -15.53
CA ARG A 215 2.47 -1.22 -16.40
C ARG A 215 2.95 0.05 -15.70
N THR A 216 2.39 0.34 -14.53
CA THR A 216 2.73 1.49 -13.69
C THR A 216 4.21 1.45 -13.31
N PRO A 217 4.96 2.55 -13.44
CA PRO A 217 6.32 2.64 -12.95
C PRO A 217 6.40 2.34 -11.45
N ILE A 218 7.32 1.46 -11.05
CA ILE A 218 7.49 1.00 -9.67
C ILE A 218 8.89 1.34 -9.17
N LEU A 219 8.97 2.00 -8.02
CA LEU A 219 10.20 2.06 -7.21
C LEU A 219 10.10 1.02 -6.08
N SER A 220 11.01 0.05 -6.07
CA SER A 220 11.07 -0.98 -5.03
C SER A 220 12.24 -0.73 -4.09
N LEU A 221 11.95 -0.48 -2.81
CA LEU A 221 12.91 -0.17 -1.76
C LEU A 221 13.07 -1.35 -0.81
N GLY A 222 14.33 -1.80 -0.63
CA GLY A 222 14.75 -2.76 0.40
C GLY A 222 15.73 -2.13 1.37
N PHE A 223 15.96 -2.79 2.50
CA PHE A 223 16.89 -2.37 3.55
C PHE A 223 17.80 -3.54 3.92
N ASP A 224 19.11 -3.31 4.01
CA ASP A 224 20.10 -4.36 4.25
C ASP A 224 20.00 -4.99 5.65
N ASP A 225 19.32 -4.32 6.58
CA ASP A 225 19.05 -4.79 7.93
C ASP A 225 17.63 -5.39 8.11
N ASP A 226 16.86 -5.55 7.03
CA ASP A 226 15.54 -6.20 7.07
C ASP A 226 15.68 -7.72 6.97
N LEU A 227 15.42 -8.41 8.07
CA LEU A 227 15.50 -9.87 8.14
C LEU A 227 14.34 -10.58 7.42
N TRP A 228 13.27 -9.87 7.08
CA TRP A 228 12.07 -10.42 6.44
C TRP A 228 12.07 -10.15 4.93
N ALA A 229 12.19 -8.89 4.55
CA ALA A 229 12.26 -8.49 3.15
C ALA A 229 13.70 -8.56 2.65
N THR A 230 14.24 -9.77 2.56
CA THR A 230 15.58 -10.00 2.04
C THR A 230 15.69 -9.61 0.56
N PRO A 231 16.88 -9.22 0.06
CA PRO A 231 17.07 -8.92 -1.36
C PRO A 231 16.51 -10.00 -2.29
N MET A 232 16.76 -11.28 -1.97
CA MET A 232 16.22 -12.43 -2.73
C MET A 232 14.68 -12.42 -2.76
N GLY A 233 14.04 -12.13 -1.62
CA GLY A 233 12.57 -12.09 -1.54
C GLY A 233 11.98 -10.91 -2.32
N ILE A 234 12.64 -9.76 -2.29
CA ILE A 234 12.23 -8.58 -3.06
C ILE A 234 12.41 -8.86 -4.57
N ASP A 235 13.56 -9.38 -4.98
CA ASP A 235 13.86 -9.68 -6.38
C ASP A 235 12.90 -10.74 -6.94
N MET A 236 12.52 -11.74 -6.13
CA MET A 236 11.48 -12.71 -6.50
C MET A 236 10.12 -12.03 -6.75
N LEU A 237 9.75 -11.03 -5.96
CA LEU A 237 8.50 -10.29 -6.15
C LEU A 237 8.55 -9.43 -7.40
N VAL A 238 9.58 -8.57 -7.53
CA VAL A 238 9.66 -7.59 -8.62
C VAL A 238 9.90 -8.22 -9.98
N SER A 239 10.52 -9.41 -10.05
CA SER A 239 10.69 -10.15 -11.30
C SER A 239 9.36 -10.55 -11.97
N ARG A 240 8.27 -10.52 -11.23
CA ARG A 240 6.92 -10.81 -11.77
C ARG A 240 6.24 -9.59 -12.40
N LEU A 241 6.74 -8.38 -12.14
CA LEU A 241 6.28 -7.13 -12.75
C LEU A 241 6.88 -6.95 -14.17
N ARG A 242 6.61 -7.92 -15.05
CA ARG A 242 7.31 -8.08 -16.34
C ARG A 242 7.12 -6.91 -17.31
N ASN A 243 6.00 -6.18 -17.20
CA ASN A 243 5.64 -5.09 -18.10
C ASN A 243 5.71 -3.70 -17.44
N ALA A 244 6.06 -3.63 -16.14
CA ALA A 244 6.25 -2.39 -15.44
C ALA A 244 7.72 -1.93 -15.50
N PRO A 245 8.01 -0.63 -15.71
CA PRO A 245 9.34 -0.08 -15.44
C PRO A 245 9.64 -0.16 -13.95
N VAL A 246 10.58 -1.03 -13.55
CA VAL A 246 10.95 -1.21 -12.14
C VAL A 246 12.32 -0.62 -11.87
N THR A 247 12.39 0.29 -10.89
CA THR A 247 13.64 0.76 -10.28
C THR A 247 13.80 0.08 -8.92
N ARG A 248 14.79 -0.81 -8.78
CA ARG A 248 15.10 -1.53 -7.55
C ARG A 248 16.25 -0.84 -6.81
N ARG A 249 16.05 -0.53 -5.52
CA ARG A 249 17.09 0.05 -4.66
C ARG A 249 17.21 -0.70 -3.34
N GLU A 250 18.44 -0.92 -2.91
CA GLU A 250 18.80 -1.40 -1.59
C GLU A 250 19.39 -0.24 -0.80
N ILE A 251 18.82 0.08 0.35
CA ILE A 251 19.23 1.20 1.20
C ILE A 251 20.01 0.64 2.39
N PRO A 252 21.30 0.98 2.53
CA PRO A 252 22.07 0.58 3.69
C PRO A 252 21.56 1.26 4.98
N ALA A 253 21.33 0.49 6.04
CA ALA A 253 20.88 1.01 7.33
C ALA A 253 21.87 2.05 7.92
N ILE A 254 23.16 1.91 7.66
CA ILE A 254 24.20 2.84 8.12
C ILE A 254 24.04 4.27 7.57
N ARG A 255 23.28 4.44 6.48
CA ARG A 255 22.98 5.77 5.92
C ARG A 255 21.90 6.52 6.70
N SER A 256 21.19 5.86 7.60
CA SER A 256 20.23 6.52 8.46
C SER A 256 20.89 6.83 9.80
N ASP A 257 21.11 8.10 10.12
CA ASP A 257 21.46 8.54 11.47
C ASP A 257 20.40 8.13 12.51
N ALA A 258 19.29 7.60 12.05
CA ALA A 258 18.18 7.04 12.82
C ALA A 258 18.46 5.63 13.39
N GLY A 259 19.62 5.03 13.13
CA GLY A 259 19.94 3.64 13.48
C GLY A 259 19.27 2.62 12.56
N SER A 260 18.94 1.43 13.08
CA SER A 260 18.29 0.36 12.29
C SER A 260 16.98 0.82 11.63
N ILE A 261 16.83 0.55 10.33
CA ILE A 261 15.58 0.74 9.57
C ILE A 261 14.71 -0.51 9.74
N GLY A 262 15.23 -1.68 9.36
CA GLY A 262 14.51 -2.95 9.38
C GLY A 262 13.17 -2.90 8.64
N HIS A 263 12.30 -3.88 8.91
CA HIS A 263 11.02 -4.00 8.19
C HIS A 263 10.05 -2.82 8.43
N MET A 264 10.07 -2.20 9.61
CA MET A 264 9.07 -1.24 10.08
C MET A 264 9.58 0.20 10.21
N GLY A 265 10.89 0.42 10.06
CA GLY A 265 11.50 1.71 10.42
C GLY A 265 11.31 2.81 9.40
N TYR A 266 11.07 2.47 8.13
CA TYR A 266 10.91 3.45 7.07
C TYR A 266 9.83 4.51 7.37
N PHE A 267 8.68 4.12 7.91
CA PHE A 267 7.56 5.02 8.21
C PHE A 267 7.65 5.72 9.57
N ARG A 268 8.70 5.43 10.35
CA ARG A 268 8.93 6.14 11.63
C ARG A 268 9.51 7.53 11.38
N GLN A 269 9.07 8.50 12.14
CA GLN A 269 9.49 9.91 12.00
C GLN A 269 11.02 10.08 11.98
N ARG A 270 11.76 9.30 12.78
CA ARG A 270 13.23 9.33 12.81
C ARG A 270 13.90 9.03 11.47
N SER A 271 13.24 8.25 10.60
CA SER A 271 13.76 7.91 9.28
C SER A 271 13.34 8.91 8.20
N GLY A 272 12.39 9.80 8.52
CA GLY A 272 11.73 10.66 7.55
C GLY A 272 12.65 11.64 6.84
N ALA A 273 13.57 12.29 7.57
CA ALA A 273 14.46 13.28 6.99
C ALA A 273 15.37 12.70 5.89
N PHE A 274 15.70 11.40 5.96
CA PHE A 274 16.67 10.75 5.07
C PHE A 274 16.02 9.97 3.93
N LEU A 275 14.83 9.37 4.18
CA LEU A 275 14.23 8.41 3.26
C LEU A 275 13.04 8.98 2.47
N TRP A 276 12.24 9.84 3.08
CA TRP A 276 11.00 10.30 2.47
C TRP A 276 11.17 11.31 1.33
N PRO A 277 12.16 12.25 1.35
CA PRO A 277 12.36 13.20 0.26
C PRO A 277 12.54 12.51 -1.09
N GLU A 278 13.45 11.53 -1.16
CA GLU A 278 13.74 10.79 -2.39
C GLU A 278 12.49 10.06 -2.93
N THR A 279 11.71 9.46 -2.04
CA THR A 279 10.49 8.75 -2.43
C THR A 279 9.44 9.70 -3.04
N VAL A 280 9.19 10.83 -2.38
CA VAL A 280 8.19 11.80 -2.86
C VAL A 280 8.68 12.49 -4.14
N ASP A 281 9.97 12.81 -4.23
CA ASP A 281 10.55 13.40 -5.45
C ASP A 281 10.49 12.43 -6.64
N TRP A 282 10.73 11.14 -6.39
CA TRP A 282 10.59 10.12 -7.42
C TRP A 282 9.14 10.01 -7.93
N LEU A 283 8.14 9.97 -7.04
CA LEU A 283 6.73 9.96 -7.44
C LEU A 283 6.37 11.18 -8.28
N LEU A 284 6.79 12.37 -7.87
CA LEU A 284 6.51 13.61 -8.59
C LEU A 284 7.21 13.69 -9.95
N SER A 285 8.44 13.17 -10.07
CA SER A 285 9.18 13.12 -11.34
C SER A 285 8.51 12.19 -12.36
N ALA A 286 8.04 11.02 -11.91
CA ALA A 286 7.29 10.09 -12.75
C ALA A 286 5.99 10.72 -13.28
N GLY A 287 5.29 11.51 -12.44
CA GLY A 287 4.10 12.26 -12.84
C GLY A 287 4.37 13.30 -13.93
N SER A 288 5.49 13.99 -13.85
CA SER A 288 5.87 15.00 -14.83
C SER A 288 6.16 14.37 -16.21
N THR A 289 6.76 13.21 -16.24
CA THR A 289 7.07 12.47 -17.49
C THR A 289 5.80 11.96 -18.17
N SER A 290 4.82 11.51 -17.40
CA SER A 290 3.54 11.02 -17.92
C SER A 290 2.70 12.13 -18.55
N VAL A 291 2.68 13.32 -17.96
CA VAL A 291 1.96 14.49 -18.50
C VAL A 291 2.61 14.98 -19.82
N ALA A 292 3.95 14.97 -19.92
CA ALA A 292 4.66 15.35 -21.13
C ALA A 292 4.43 14.36 -22.30
N ALA A 293 4.30 13.06 -22.02
CA ALA A 293 4.00 12.05 -23.03
C ALA A 293 2.56 12.14 -23.55
N GLY A 294 1.59 12.50 -22.70
CA GLY A 294 0.18 12.68 -23.10
C GLY A 294 -0.09 13.96 -23.92
N SER A 295 0.77 14.99 -23.81
CA SER A 295 0.60 16.24 -24.54
C SER A 295 1.10 16.19 -26.00
N ASN A 296 1.87 15.16 -26.37
CA ASN A 296 2.41 15.02 -27.74
C ASN A 296 1.51 14.23 -28.71
N ASP A 297 0.39 13.67 -28.23
CA ASP A 297 -0.48 12.81 -29.07
C ASP A 297 -1.74 13.54 -29.63
N HIS A 298 -1.84 14.87 -29.47
CA HIS A 298 -2.95 15.66 -29.99
C HIS A 298 -2.52 16.62 -31.14
N GLY A 299 -1.72 16.11 -32.03
CA GLY A 299 -1.29 16.83 -33.25
C GLY A 299 -1.96 16.33 -34.54
N VAL A 300 -3.30 16.18 -34.58
CA VAL A 300 -4.05 16.06 -35.86
C VAL A 300 -5.20 17.06 -35.81
N ALA A 301 -5.06 18.10 -36.61
CA ALA A 301 -6.07 19.15 -36.78
C ALA A 301 -7.34 18.59 -37.43
N GLY A 302 -8.46 18.68 -36.74
CA GLY A 302 -9.82 18.49 -37.27
C GLY A 302 -10.64 19.76 -37.02
N PRO A 303 -11.64 20.11 -37.87
CA PRO A 303 -12.16 21.46 -38.01
C PRO A 303 -13.05 21.92 -36.83
N ALA A 304 -12.99 23.22 -36.57
CA ALA A 304 -13.71 23.97 -35.56
C ALA A 304 -15.20 23.63 -35.47
N ARG A 305 -15.67 23.27 -34.26
CA ARG A 305 -17.09 23.35 -33.89
C ARG A 305 -17.30 24.40 -32.80
N GLN A 306 -18.30 25.23 -33.08
CA GLN A 306 -18.76 26.37 -32.31
C GLN A 306 -19.19 26.01 -30.87
N GLY A 307 -18.99 26.98 -29.97
CA GLY A 307 -19.18 26.87 -28.54
C GLY A 307 -20.61 26.55 -28.08
N VAL A 308 -20.67 25.78 -27.03
CA VAL A 308 -21.79 25.74 -26.07
C VAL A 308 -21.21 25.95 -24.70
N SER A 309 -21.59 27.11 -24.12
CA SER A 309 -21.26 27.50 -22.73
C SER A 309 -22.06 26.61 -21.77
N MET A 310 -21.38 25.90 -20.87
CA MET A 310 -21.99 25.19 -19.74
C MET A 310 -21.63 25.91 -18.43
N PRO A 311 -22.55 25.93 -17.46
CA PRO A 311 -22.41 26.75 -16.25
C PRO A 311 -21.39 26.17 -15.26
N VAL A 312 -20.65 27.06 -14.62
CA VAL A 312 -19.71 26.83 -13.54
C VAL A 312 -20.45 26.28 -12.31
N THR A 313 -20.19 25.04 -11.94
CA THR A 313 -20.68 24.46 -10.69
C THR A 313 -19.78 24.90 -9.55
N THR A 314 -20.32 25.72 -8.66
CA THR A 314 -19.68 26.20 -7.42
C THR A 314 -19.42 25.06 -6.46
N ILE A 315 -18.20 25.01 -5.93
CA ILE A 315 -17.76 24.09 -4.86
C ILE A 315 -18.49 24.47 -3.57
N PRO A 316 -19.16 23.55 -2.86
CA PRO A 316 -19.74 23.86 -1.56
C PRO A 316 -18.66 24.09 -0.51
N SER A 317 -18.76 25.21 0.21
CA SER A 317 -17.96 25.53 1.40
C SER A 317 -18.20 24.51 2.52
N PRO A 318 -17.20 24.24 3.39
CA PRO A 318 -17.37 23.33 4.52
C PRO A 318 -18.38 23.91 5.52
N ILE A 319 -19.37 23.09 5.89
CA ILE A 319 -20.36 23.40 6.92
C ILE A 319 -19.65 23.42 8.27
N ALA A 320 -19.77 24.54 8.99
CA ALA A 320 -19.32 24.67 10.37
C ALA A 320 -20.19 23.82 11.31
N PRO A 321 -19.60 23.23 12.37
CA PRO A 321 -20.37 22.47 13.36
C PRO A 321 -21.18 23.43 14.28
N THR A 322 -22.41 23.10 14.48
CA THR A 322 -23.23 23.58 15.62
C THR A 322 -23.02 22.71 16.82
#